data_5a728ecf08bd50327ed760f849db2029
#
_entry.id   5a728ecf08bd50327ed760f849db2029
#
_cell.length_a   1.000
_cell.length_b   1.000
_cell.length_c   1.000
_cell.angle_alpha   90.00
_cell.angle_beta   90.00
_cell.angle_gamma   90.00
#
_symmetry.space_group_name_H-M   'P 1'
#
loop_
_entity.id
_entity.type
_entity.pdbx_description
1 polymer ?
#
loop_
_entity_poly.entity_id
_entity_poly.type
_entity_poly.pdbx_seq_one_letter_code
_entity_poly.pdbx_strand_id
1 'polypeptide(L)'
;MIDGLDGSGKATQSKLLAERLNEKGFKSRTISFPDYESDSSALVKMYLSGRLGSNPDDVNAYAASSFYAVDRVASYINTWRKYYEEYDYIIADRYTTSNIIHQMAKVPEPERQSYIDWLFDFEYNRLELPAPDMVVFLDVDPVISQKLIFGRYQGDESKKDIHERDFAYLMRCRDSAVYAIENLGWVRIDCTCNGEIRSIEDIGSDIFSLVADNS
;
A
#
# COMPACT_ATOMS: atom_id res chain seq x y z
N MET A 1 5.36 -1.36 7.61
CA MET A 1 4.14 -1.40 6.78
C MET A 1 4.26 -2.43 5.67
N ILE A 2 3.15 -2.95 5.15
CA ILE A 2 3.10 -3.93 4.04
C ILE A 2 2.41 -3.29 2.84
N ASP A 3 3.08 -3.27 1.69
CA ASP A 3 2.56 -2.74 0.43
C ASP A 3 2.73 -3.75 -0.72
N GLY A 4 2.18 -3.42 -1.88
CA GLY A 4 2.18 -4.25 -3.08
C GLY A 4 1.05 -3.87 -4.02
N LEU A 5 1.05 -4.38 -5.22
CA LEU A 5 -0.05 -4.18 -6.18
C LEU A 5 -1.35 -4.83 -5.68
N ASP A 6 -2.47 -4.49 -6.32
CA ASP A 6 -3.75 -5.10 -5.99
C ASP A 6 -3.71 -6.62 -6.22
N GLY A 7 -4.34 -7.36 -5.31
CA GLY A 7 -4.29 -8.82 -5.34
C GLY A 7 -3.02 -9.47 -4.75
N SER A 8 -2.05 -8.70 -4.20
CA SER A 8 -0.81 -9.26 -3.65
C SER A 8 -0.94 -9.90 -2.26
N GLY A 9 -2.12 -9.86 -1.63
CA GLY A 9 -2.33 -10.51 -0.33
C GLY A 9 -1.99 -9.65 0.89
N LYS A 10 -1.78 -8.33 0.73
CA LYS A 10 -1.43 -7.38 1.82
C LYS A 10 -2.28 -7.53 3.07
N ALA A 11 -3.60 -7.45 2.93
CA ALA A 11 -4.53 -7.55 4.06
C ALA A 11 -4.38 -8.87 4.83
N THR A 12 -4.21 -9.99 4.11
CA THR A 12 -3.99 -11.31 4.70
C THR A 12 -2.68 -11.34 5.47
N GLN A 13 -1.60 -10.84 4.88
CA GLN A 13 -0.27 -10.86 5.48
C GLN A 13 -0.17 -9.89 6.67
N SER A 14 -0.80 -8.72 6.58
CA SER A 14 -0.85 -7.76 7.69
C SER A 14 -1.57 -8.35 8.91
N LYS A 15 -2.68 -9.06 8.68
CA LYS A 15 -3.41 -9.74 9.74
C LYS A 15 -2.59 -10.88 10.35
N LEU A 16 -1.99 -11.74 9.51
CA LEU A 16 -1.17 -12.86 9.96
C LEU A 16 0.04 -12.39 10.77
N LEU A 17 0.71 -11.31 10.33
CA LEU A 17 1.82 -10.72 11.07
C LEU A 17 1.37 -10.24 12.45
N ALA A 18 0.23 -9.53 12.54
CA ALA A 18 -0.31 -9.07 13.81
C ALA A 18 -0.63 -10.24 14.76
N GLU A 19 -1.26 -11.29 14.26
CA GLU A 19 -1.57 -12.49 15.03
C GLU A 19 -0.29 -13.13 15.60
N ARG A 20 0.72 -13.34 14.77
CA ARG A 20 2.01 -13.93 15.19
C ARG A 20 2.76 -13.08 16.21
N LEU A 21 2.75 -11.75 16.06
CA LEU A 21 3.37 -10.84 17.04
C LEU A 21 2.62 -10.90 18.38
N ASN A 22 1.30 -10.91 18.36
CA ASN A 22 0.49 -11.04 19.58
C ASN A 22 0.72 -12.39 20.28
N GLU A 23 0.88 -13.50 19.55
CA GLU A 23 1.24 -14.82 20.09
C GLU A 23 2.63 -14.81 20.77
N LYS A 24 3.53 -13.93 20.33
CA LYS A 24 4.84 -13.72 20.98
C LYS A 24 4.81 -12.76 22.17
N GLY A 25 3.64 -12.21 22.50
CA GLY A 25 3.43 -11.34 23.64
C GLY A 25 3.58 -9.84 23.34
N PHE A 26 3.79 -9.45 22.10
CA PHE A 26 3.81 -8.05 21.68
C PHE A 26 2.39 -7.52 21.52
N LYS A 27 2.18 -6.24 21.78
CA LYS A 27 0.94 -5.54 21.45
C LYS A 27 1.01 -5.06 20.01
N SER A 28 0.27 -5.70 19.11
CA SER A 28 0.23 -5.28 17.71
C SER A 28 -1.18 -4.92 17.25
N ARG A 29 -1.28 -3.99 16.30
CA ARG A 29 -2.53 -3.56 15.69
C ARG A 29 -2.36 -3.32 14.20
N THR A 30 -3.37 -3.72 13.43
CA THR A 30 -3.45 -3.39 12.00
C THR A 30 -4.23 -2.11 11.78
N ILE A 31 -3.75 -1.31 10.81
CA ILE A 31 -4.48 -0.20 10.18
C ILE A 31 -4.49 -0.43 8.67
N SER A 32 -5.47 0.10 7.97
CA SER A 32 -5.59 -0.09 6.51
C SER A 32 -6.03 1.19 5.83
N PHE A 33 -5.47 1.46 4.65
CA PHE A 33 -5.81 2.63 3.85
C PHE A 33 -6.14 2.23 2.40
N PRO A 34 -7.11 2.92 1.76
CA PRO A 34 -7.96 3.97 2.32
C PRO A 34 -8.87 3.47 3.47
N ASP A 35 -9.20 4.36 4.42
CA ASP A 35 -10.17 4.08 5.48
C ASP A 35 -11.59 4.21 4.91
N TYR A 36 -12.04 3.17 4.19
CA TYR A 36 -13.30 3.19 3.45
C TYR A 36 -14.54 3.35 4.34
N GLU A 37 -14.45 3.05 5.63
CA GLU A 37 -15.55 3.20 6.56
C GLU A 37 -15.66 4.66 7.08
N SER A 38 -14.62 5.47 6.87
CA SER A 38 -14.57 6.87 7.27
C SER A 38 -15.05 7.81 6.15
N ASP A 39 -15.67 8.93 6.55
CA ASP A 39 -16.00 10.03 5.64
C ASP A 39 -14.74 10.69 5.05
N SER A 40 -13.59 10.56 5.70
CA SER A 40 -12.31 11.09 5.23
C SER A 40 -11.90 10.53 3.87
N SER A 41 -12.32 9.31 3.54
CA SER A 41 -12.04 8.65 2.27
C SER A 41 -12.96 9.07 1.10
N ALA A 42 -13.84 10.07 1.29
CA ALA A 42 -14.80 10.49 0.27
C ALA A 42 -14.13 10.89 -1.05
N LEU A 43 -13.03 11.67 -1.01
CA LEU A 43 -12.30 12.07 -2.22
C LEU A 43 -11.62 10.88 -2.90
N VAL A 44 -11.08 9.94 -2.13
CA VAL A 44 -10.48 8.70 -2.64
C VAL A 44 -11.55 7.86 -3.34
N LYS A 45 -12.73 7.70 -2.74
CA LYS A 45 -13.87 6.98 -3.35
C LYS A 45 -14.32 7.65 -4.65
N MET A 46 -14.37 9.00 -4.71
CA MET A 46 -14.70 9.73 -5.93
C MET A 46 -13.66 9.50 -7.03
N TYR A 47 -12.38 9.50 -6.68
CA TYR A 47 -11.30 9.26 -7.62
C TYR A 47 -11.34 7.83 -8.16
N LEU A 48 -11.33 6.82 -7.29
CA LEU A 48 -11.30 5.41 -7.68
C LEU A 48 -12.55 4.95 -8.44
N SER A 49 -13.72 5.57 -8.16
CA SER A 49 -14.95 5.30 -8.91
C SER A 49 -15.03 5.98 -10.28
N GLY A 50 -14.02 6.76 -10.67
CA GLY A 50 -13.98 7.46 -11.95
C GLY A 50 -14.81 8.74 -12.01
N ARG A 51 -15.31 9.26 -10.87
CA ARG A 51 -16.08 10.52 -10.84
C ARG A 51 -15.24 11.77 -11.08
N LEU A 52 -13.92 11.68 -10.90
CA LEU A 52 -12.95 12.75 -11.15
C LEU A 52 -12.16 12.56 -12.45
N GLY A 53 -12.52 11.54 -13.26
CA GLY A 53 -11.86 11.16 -14.49
C GLY A 53 -11.92 9.65 -14.66
N SER A 54 -12.03 9.16 -15.88
CA SER A 54 -12.20 7.74 -16.19
C SER A 54 -10.89 6.94 -16.22
N ASN A 55 -9.76 7.66 -16.31
CA ASN A 55 -8.43 7.08 -16.34
C ASN A 55 -7.61 7.54 -15.11
N PRO A 56 -6.64 6.73 -14.65
CA PRO A 56 -5.76 7.14 -13.55
C PRO A 56 -5.04 8.47 -13.79
N ASP A 57 -4.67 8.74 -15.06
CA ASP A 57 -3.91 9.91 -15.47
C ASP A 57 -4.76 11.21 -15.57
N ASP A 58 -6.10 11.13 -15.51
CA ASP A 58 -6.99 12.30 -15.54
C ASP A 58 -6.83 13.20 -14.31
N VAL A 59 -6.33 12.65 -13.20
CA VAL A 59 -5.95 13.39 -12.00
C VAL A 59 -4.45 13.29 -11.80
N ASN A 60 -3.74 14.43 -11.74
CA ASN A 60 -2.28 14.42 -11.60
C ASN A 60 -1.83 13.77 -10.27
N ALA A 61 -0.56 13.37 -10.22
CA ALA A 61 0.03 12.64 -9.09
C ALA A 61 -0.13 13.39 -7.75
N TYR A 62 0.10 14.70 -7.74
CA TYR A 62 0.06 15.52 -6.52
C TYR A 62 -1.36 15.68 -5.97
N ALA A 63 -2.32 15.93 -6.84
CA ALA A 63 -3.74 16.06 -6.45
C ALA A 63 -4.27 14.72 -5.92
N ALA A 64 -4.03 13.62 -6.62
CA ALA A 64 -4.46 12.30 -6.17
C ALA A 64 -3.80 11.92 -4.84
N SER A 65 -2.49 12.16 -4.67
CA SER A 65 -1.79 11.92 -3.40
C SER A 65 -2.40 12.69 -2.23
N SER A 66 -2.85 13.94 -2.49
CA SER A 66 -3.49 14.75 -1.46
C SER A 66 -4.80 14.14 -0.96
N PHE A 67 -5.57 13.47 -1.82
CA PHE A 67 -6.80 12.80 -1.39
C PHE A 67 -6.52 11.68 -0.39
N TYR A 68 -5.49 10.88 -0.64
CA TYR A 68 -5.06 9.82 0.26
C TYR A 68 -4.42 10.37 1.54
N ALA A 69 -3.68 11.48 1.45
CA ALA A 69 -3.07 12.11 2.61
C ALA A 69 -4.12 12.65 3.59
N VAL A 70 -5.20 13.28 3.08
CA VAL A 70 -6.33 13.75 3.91
C VAL A 70 -6.99 12.58 4.63
N ASP A 71 -7.20 11.46 3.96
CA ASP A 71 -7.75 10.24 4.60
C ASP A 71 -6.83 9.74 5.71
N ARG A 72 -5.52 9.65 5.46
CA ARG A 72 -4.55 9.20 6.46
C ARG A 72 -4.47 10.08 7.68
N VAL A 73 -4.38 11.41 7.50
CA VAL A 73 -4.25 12.34 8.63
C VAL A 73 -5.52 12.37 9.46
N ALA A 74 -6.70 12.33 8.84
CA ALA A 74 -7.96 12.28 9.56
C ALA A 74 -8.10 10.97 10.37
N SER A 75 -7.76 9.84 9.77
CA SER A 75 -7.74 8.54 10.46
C SER A 75 -6.71 8.52 11.60
N TYR A 76 -5.51 9.10 11.40
CA TYR A 76 -4.51 9.22 12.46
C TYR A 76 -5.05 9.97 13.68
N ILE A 77 -5.55 11.18 13.47
CA ILE A 77 -6.03 12.03 14.56
C ILE A 77 -7.22 11.38 15.29
N ASN A 78 -8.18 10.85 14.54
CA ASN A 78 -9.44 10.37 15.12
C ASN A 78 -9.36 8.94 15.67
N THR A 79 -8.49 8.09 15.13
CA THR A 79 -8.58 6.65 15.36
C THR A 79 -7.33 6.06 15.99
N TRP A 80 -6.16 6.19 15.35
CA TRP A 80 -5.04 5.32 15.69
C TRP A 80 -3.85 6.02 16.36
N ARG A 81 -3.83 7.35 16.49
CA ARG A 81 -2.75 8.09 17.19
C ARG A 81 -2.50 7.55 18.60
N LYS A 82 -3.57 7.32 19.37
CA LYS A 82 -3.47 6.76 20.73
C LYS A 82 -2.85 5.36 20.75
N TYR A 83 -3.10 4.55 19.71
CA TYR A 83 -2.52 3.21 19.61
C TYR A 83 -1.06 3.25 19.18
N TYR A 84 -0.67 4.23 18.38
CA TYR A 84 0.72 4.44 17.98
C TYR A 84 1.64 4.70 19.18
N GLU A 85 1.13 5.35 20.22
CA GLU A 85 1.85 5.64 21.46
C GLU A 85 1.85 4.45 22.46
N GLU A 86 0.88 3.52 22.34
CA GLU A 86 0.63 2.46 23.32
C GLU A 86 1.03 1.05 22.87
N TYR A 87 1.17 0.84 21.56
CA TYR A 87 1.43 -0.47 20.95
C TYR A 87 2.88 -0.62 20.53
N ASP A 88 3.40 -1.85 20.63
CA ASP A 88 4.74 -2.18 20.19
C ASP A 88 4.85 -2.14 18.66
N TYR A 89 3.76 -2.53 17.96
CA TYR A 89 3.70 -2.55 16.50
C TYR A 89 2.38 -1.99 15.96
N ILE A 90 2.48 -1.05 15.01
CA ILE A 90 1.39 -0.67 14.12
C ILE A 90 1.70 -1.19 12.73
N ILE A 91 0.87 -2.10 12.23
CA ILE A 91 1.04 -2.74 10.93
C ILE A 91 0.06 -2.11 9.95
N ALA A 92 0.57 -1.35 9.01
CA ALA A 92 -0.25 -0.70 7.98
C ALA A 92 -0.37 -1.58 6.73
N ASP A 93 -1.59 -1.94 6.35
CA ASP A 93 -1.95 -2.42 5.00
C ASP A 93 -2.17 -1.19 4.12
N ARG A 94 -1.19 -0.85 3.30
CA ARG A 94 -1.02 0.43 2.59
C ARG A 94 -0.78 1.61 3.53
N TYR A 95 -0.05 2.61 3.05
CA TYR A 95 0.23 3.87 3.74
C TYR A 95 0.67 4.93 2.73
N THR A 96 1.47 5.91 3.14
CA THR A 96 2.09 6.94 2.28
C THR A 96 2.83 6.34 1.09
N THR A 97 3.53 5.22 1.29
CA THR A 97 4.28 4.50 0.27
C THR A 97 3.43 4.02 -0.90
N SER A 98 2.13 3.76 -0.70
CA SER A 98 1.21 3.45 -1.81
C SER A 98 1.09 4.60 -2.82
N ASN A 99 1.31 5.87 -2.41
CA ASN A 99 1.40 6.98 -3.35
C ASN A 99 2.64 6.89 -4.24
N ILE A 100 3.76 6.36 -3.71
CA ILE A 100 4.97 6.10 -4.52
C ILE A 100 4.68 5.01 -5.56
N ILE A 101 3.99 3.94 -5.18
CA ILE A 101 3.62 2.89 -6.12
C ILE A 101 2.68 3.42 -7.21
N HIS A 102 1.55 4.02 -6.79
CA HIS A 102 0.44 4.33 -7.69
C HIS A 102 0.55 5.74 -8.30
N GLN A 103 0.88 6.76 -7.54
CA GLN A 103 0.84 8.12 -8.08
C GLN A 103 2.17 8.50 -8.77
N MET A 104 3.32 8.05 -8.27
CA MET A 104 4.59 8.27 -8.96
C MET A 104 4.65 7.60 -10.35
N ALA A 105 3.82 6.57 -10.59
CA ALA A 105 3.65 5.96 -11.91
C ALA A 105 3.17 6.93 -13.00
N LYS A 106 2.66 8.11 -12.63
CA LYS A 106 2.22 9.21 -13.51
C LYS A 106 3.30 10.29 -13.70
N VAL A 107 4.38 10.19 -12.93
CA VAL A 107 5.45 11.20 -12.90
C VAL A 107 6.57 10.77 -13.87
N PRO A 108 7.08 11.66 -14.74
CA PRO A 108 8.23 11.37 -15.57
C PRO A 108 9.43 10.92 -14.74
N GLU A 109 10.19 9.96 -15.26
CA GLU A 109 11.31 9.36 -14.52
C GLU A 109 12.31 10.37 -13.93
N PRO A 110 12.73 11.44 -14.65
CA PRO A 110 13.63 12.44 -14.08
C PRO A 110 13.05 13.24 -12.90
N GLU A 111 11.73 13.26 -12.74
CA GLU A 111 11.02 14.00 -11.71
C GLU A 111 10.64 13.12 -10.49
N ARG A 112 10.89 11.82 -10.54
CA ARG A 112 10.48 10.87 -9.48
C ARG A 112 11.06 11.24 -8.12
N GLN A 113 12.35 11.59 -8.06
CA GLN A 113 12.97 11.98 -6.79
C GLN A 113 12.32 13.23 -6.20
N SER A 114 12.07 14.25 -7.01
CA SER A 114 11.40 15.49 -6.56
C SER A 114 9.99 15.21 -6.06
N TYR A 115 9.28 14.27 -6.68
CA TYR A 115 7.96 13.85 -6.21
C TYR A 115 8.03 13.13 -4.86
N ILE A 116 9.01 12.24 -4.66
CA ILE A 116 9.24 11.54 -3.38
C ILE A 116 9.57 12.54 -2.28
N ASP A 117 10.49 13.47 -2.53
CA ASP A 117 10.89 14.51 -1.57
C ASP A 117 9.69 15.37 -1.16
N TRP A 118 8.85 15.77 -2.15
CA TRP A 118 7.61 16.48 -1.89
C TRP A 118 6.64 15.66 -1.04
N LEU A 119 6.43 14.37 -1.38
CA LEU A 119 5.49 13.50 -0.69
C LEU A 119 5.88 13.31 0.77
N PHE A 120 7.17 13.09 1.04
CA PHE A 120 7.68 12.89 2.39
C PHE A 120 7.65 14.19 3.20
N ASP A 121 8.00 15.35 2.60
CA ASP A 121 7.82 16.64 3.28
C ASP A 121 6.34 16.89 3.59
N PHE A 122 5.46 16.64 2.63
CA PHE A 122 4.03 16.86 2.80
C PHE A 122 3.44 15.99 3.90
N GLU A 123 3.62 14.67 3.84
CA GLU A 123 2.94 13.75 4.77
C GLU A 123 3.66 13.62 6.11
N TYR A 124 4.99 13.54 6.14
CA TYR A 124 5.71 13.31 7.38
C TYR A 124 6.06 14.61 8.12
N ASN A 125 6.42 15.69 7.39
CA ASN A 125 6.83 16.94 8.05
C ASN A 125 5.68 17.91 8.23
N ARG A 126 4.77 18.07 7.22
CA ARG A 126 3.69 19.08 7.28
C ARG A 126 2.42 18.53 7.92
N LEU A 127 2.06 17.27 7.62
CA LEU A 127 0.91 16.60 8.23
C LEU A 127 1.26 15.83 9.51
N GLU A 128 2.54 15.76 9.84
CA GLU A 128 3.08 15.10 11.05
C GLU A 128 2.63 13.63 11.17
N LEU A 129 2.45 12.95 10.04
CA LEU A 129 2.19 11.52 10.03
C LEU A 129 3.47 10.75 10.37
N PRO A 130 3.40 9.70 11.20
CA PRO A 130 4.58 8.87 11.48
C PRO A 130 5.15 8.24 10.21
N ALA A 131 6.45 8.37 9.98
CA ALA A 131 7.12 7.63 8.92
C ALA A 131 7.21 6.14 9.28
N PRO A 132 7.11 5.21 8.32
CA PRO A 132 7.28 3.79 8.60
C PRO A 132 8.74 3.46 8.87
N ASP A 133 9.01 2.66 9.91
CA ASP A 133 10.36 2.14 10.21
C ASP A 133 10.80 1.10 9.17
N MET A 134 9.84 0.34 8.62
CA MET A 134 10.09 -0.69 7.62
C MET A 134 8.98 -0.72 6.59
N VAL A 135 9.35 -0.86 5.32
CA VAL A 135 8.44 -1.08 4.20
C VAL A 135 8.71 -2.43 3.57
N VAL A 136 7.73 -3.32 3.63
CA VAL A 136 7.77 -4.64 2.98
C VAL A 136 6.88 -4.58 1.74
N PHE A 137 7.48 -4.81 0.58
CA PHE A 137 6.76 -4.88 -0.70
C PHE A 137 6.52 -6.32 -1.11
N LEU A 138 5.26 -6.70 -1.25
CA LEU A 138 4.85 -8.01 -1.74
C LEU A 138 4.85 -8.01 -3.27
N ASP A 139 5.89 -8.56 -3.88
CA ASP A 139 6.01 -8.62 -5.33
C ASP A 139 5.33 -9.90 -5.85
N VAL A 140 4.15 -9.71 -6.41
CA VAL A 140 3.39 -10.75 -7.13
C VAL A 140 3.47 -10.46 -8.63
N ASP A 141 3.71 -11.50 -9.43
CA ASP A 141 3.65 -11.38 -10.88
C ASP A 141 2.32 -10.75 -11.32
N PRO A 142 2.32 -9.68 -12.14
CA PRO A 142 1.11 -8.98 -12.54
C PRO A 142 0.04 -9.85 -13.19
N VAL A 143 0.44 -10.91 -13.91
CA VAL A 143 -0.50 -11.85 -14.53
C VAL A 143 -1.20 -12.69 -13.45
N ILE A 144 -0.46 -13.11 -12.42
CA ILE A 144 -1.03 -13.84 -11.27
C ILE A 144 -1.92 -12.91 -10.46
N SER A 145 -1.47 -11.69 -10.18
CA SER A 145 -2.24 -10.67 -9.48
C SER A 145 -3.60 -10.42 -10.14
N GLN A 146 -3.65 -10.26 -11.46
CA GLN A 146 -4.91 -10.11 -12.20
C GLN A 146 -5.85 -11.32 -12.06
N LYS A 147 -5.31 -12.56 -12.04
CA LYS A 147 -6.13 -13.76 -11.79
C LYS A 147 -6.72 -13.76 -10.38
N LEU A 148 -5.95 -13.32 -9.38
CA LEU A 148 -6.43 -13.22 -8.00
C LEU A 148 -7.52 -12.15 -7.84
N ILE A 149 -7.37 -10.99 -8.51
CA ILE A 149 -8.40 -9.94 -8.54
C ILE A 149 -9.68 -10.45 -9.22
N PHE A 150 -9.55 -11.14 -10.37
CA PHE A 150 -10.69 -11.74 -11.07
C PHE A 150 -11.45 -12.73 -10.18
N GLY A 151 -10.72 -13.58 -9.44
CA GLY A 151 -11.30 -14.51 -8.45
C GLY A 151 -12.01 -13.78 -7.31
N ARG A 152 -11.46 -12.68 -6.78
CA ARG A 152 -12.07 -11.86 -5.72
C ARG A 152 -13.44 -11.32 -6.13
N TYR A 153 -13.59 -10.88 -7.36
CA TYR A 153 -14.83 -10.33 -7.88
C TYR A 153 -15.75 -11.38 -8.54
N GLN A 154 -15.40 -12.66 -8.43
CA GLN A 154 -16.15 -13.78 -9.05
C GLN A 154 -16.38 -13.56 -10.56
N GLY A 155 -15.40 -12.97 -11.24
CA GLY A 155 -15.48 -12.67 -12.66
C GLY A 155 -16.22 -11.38 -13.03
N ASP A 156 -16.75 -10.64 -12.07
CA ASP A 156 -17.46 -9.38 -12.33
C ASP A 156 -16.48 -8.21 -12.47
N GLU A 157 -16.07 -7.93 -13.70
CA GLU A 157 -15.13 -6.84 -14.01
C GLU A 157 -15.68 -5.44 -13.73
N SER A 158 -17.01 -5.28 -13.59
CA SER A 158 -17.60 -3.97 -13.28
C SER A 158 -17.21 -3.46 -11.88
N LYS A 159 -16.78 -4.36 -11.00
CA LYS A 159 -16.33 -4.05 -9.63
C LYS A 159 -14.92 -3.52 -9.55
N LYS A 160 -14.12 -3.67 -10.61
CA LYS A 160 -12.77 -3.13 -10.67
C LYS A 160 -12.82 -1.59 -10.66
N ASP A 161 -11.95 -0.97 -9.88
CA ASP A 161 -11.74 0.47 -9.91
C ASP A 161 -10.94 0.92 -11.15
N ILE A 162 -10.67 2.23 -11.29
CA ILE A 162 -9.94 2.77 -12.43
C ILE A 162 -8.50 2.29 -12.51
N HIS A 163 -7.87 1.96 -11.38
CA HIS A 163 -6.51 1.42 -11.34
C HIS A 163 -6.47 -0.05 -11.78
N GLU A 164 -7.38 -0.87 -11.25
CA GLU A 164 -7.44 -2.31 -11.52
C GLU A 164 -7.82 -2.64 -12.97
N ARG A 165 -8.50 -1.71 -13.68
CA ARG A 165 -8.90 -1.87 -15.08
C ARG A 165 -7.78 -1.61 -16.07
N ASP A 166 -6.79 -0.80 -15.72
CA ASP A 166 -5.71 -0.36 -16.60
C ASP A 166 -4.43 -1.18 -16.35
N PHE A 167 -4.25 -2.24 -17.13
CA PHE A 167 -3.07 -3.10 -17.00
C PHE A 167 -1.76 -2.36 -17.29
N ALA A 168 -1.75 -1.44 -18.26
CA ALA A 168 -0.56 -0.64 -18.58
C ALA A 168 -0.18 0.27 -17.40
N TYR A 169 -1.18 0.84 -16.74
CA TYR A 169 -0.95 1.60 -15.52
C TYR A 169 -0.40 0.73 -14.38
N LEU A 170 -0.93 -0.48 -14.19
CA LEU A 170 -0.41 -1.41 -13.18
C LEU A 170 1.06 -1.80 -13.42
N MET A 171 1.46 -1.93 -14.69
CA MET A 171 2.87 -2.15 -15.03
C MET A 171 3.74 -0.95 -14.64
N ARG A 172 3.30 0.29 -14.92
CA ARG A 172 3.99 1.51 -14.45
C ARG A 172 4.06 1.57 -12.93
N CYS A 173 3.02 1.13 -12.23
CA CYS A 173 3.02 1.05 -10.77
C CYS A 173 4.08 0.05 -10.25
N ARG A 174 4.23 -1.09 -10.92
CA ARG A 174 5.29 -2.05 -10.59
C ARG A 174 6.68 -1.47 -10.81
N ASP A 175 6.90 -0.75 -11.92
CA ASP A 175 8.17 -0.08 -12.19
C ASP A 175 8.49 0.99 -11.11
N SER A 176 7.47 1.71 -10.64
CA SER A 176 7.59 2.65 -9.52
C SER A 176 7.98 1.95 -8.22
N ALA A 177 7.40 0.78 -7.95
CA ALA A 177 7.76 -0.02 -6.78
C ALA A 177 9.20 -0.56 -6.86
N VAL A 178 9.65 -1.02 -8.04
CA VAL A 178 11.04 -1.44 -8.27
C VAL A 178 12.00 -0.28 -8.00
N TYR A 179 11.69 0.91 -8.53
CA TYR A 179 12.46 2.12 -8.24
C TYR A 179 12.57 2.38 -6.72
N ALA A 180 11.46 2.25 -5.99
CA ALA A 180 11.45 2.47 -4.54
C ALA A 180 12.26 1.40 -3.77
N ILE A 181 12.20 0.15 -4.18
CA ILE A 181 13.04 -0.93 -3.62
C ILE A 181 14.52 -0.59 -3.77
N GLU A 182 14.93 -0.16 -4.96
CA GLU A 182 16.34 0.13 -5.28
C GLU A 182 16.86 1.42 -4.61
N ASN A 183 15.99 2.43 -4.42
CA ASN A 183 16.43 3.77 -4.00
C ASN A 183 15.98 4.17 -2.59
N LEU A 184 14.96 3.52 -2.01
CA LEU A 184 14.40 3.87 -0.70
C LEU A 184 14.58 2.76 0.36
N GLY A 185 15.30 1.70 0.03
CA GLY A 185 15.58 0.61 0.97
C GLY A 185 14.35 -0.23 1.35
N TRP A 186 13.34 -0.32 0.48
CA TRP A 186 12.22 -1.21 0.74
C TRP A 186 12.63 -2.67 0.64
N VAL A 187 12.06 -3.50 1.49
CA VAL A 187 12.32 -4.95 1.47
C VAL A 187 11.33 -5.62 0.56
N ARG A 188 11.85 -6.29 -0.48
CA ARG A 188 11.04 -7.07 -1.41
C ARG A 188 10.85 -8.49 -0.90
N ILE A 189 9.62 -8.98 -0.92
CA ILE A 189 9.26 -10.39 -0.76
C ILE A 189 8.73 -10.91 -2.09
N ASP A 190 9.45 -11.83 -2.71
CA ASP A 190 8.97 -12.54 -3.89
C ASP A 190 7.83 -13.49 -3.48
N CYS A 191 6.61 -13.15 -3.89
CA CYS A 191 5.41 -13.90 -3.55
C CYS A 191 5.08 -14.99 -4.59
N THR A 192 5.87 -15.11 -5.67
CA THR A 192 5.67 -16.10 -6.72
C THR A 192 6.90 -16.97 -6.88
N CYS A 193 6.68 -18.26 -7.14
CA CYS A 193 7.73 -19.23 -7.42
C CYS A 193 7.24 -20.15 -8.54
N ASN A 194 8.08 -20.40 -9.56
CA ASN A 194 7.76 -21.25 -10.73
C ASN A 194 6.42 -20.90 -11.42
N GLY A 195 6.05 -19.63 -11.45
CA GLY A 195 4.80 -19.17 -12.09
C GLY A 195 3.54 -19.36 -11.25
N GLU A 196 3.67 -19.74 -9.98
CA GLU A 196 2.56 -19.91 -9.04
C GLU A 196 2.77 -19.01 -7.80
N ILE A 197 1.67 -18.65 -7.13
CA ILE A 197 1.75 -17.92 -5.88
C ILE A 197 2.21 -18.86 -4.76
N ARG A 198 3.11 -18.38 -3.91
CA ARG A 198 3.57 -19.10 -2.72
C ARG A 198 2.45 -19.19 -1.67
N SER A 199 2.58 -20.12 -0.73
CA SER A 199 1.61 -20.25 0.35
C SER A 199 1.56 -19.00 1.23
N ILE A 200 0.40 -18.76 1.84
CA ILE A 200 0.21 -17.65 2.79
C ILE A 200 1.18 -17.79 3.97
N GLU A 201 1.40 -19.02 4.42
CA GLU A 201 2.26 -19.37 5.53
C GLU A 201 3.73 -19.09 5.24
N ASP A 202 4.22 -19.45 4.03
CA ASP A 202 5.62 -19.21 3.65
C ASP A 202 5.93 -17.72 3.51
N ILE A 203 5.06 -16.97 2.82
CA ILE A 203 5.19 -15.52 2.70
C ILE A 203 5.13 -14.88 4.09
N GLY A 204 4.18 -15.30 4.93
CA GLY A 204 4.04 -14.79 6.28
C GLY A 204 5.22 -15.11 7.19
N SER A 205 5.91 -16.22 6.95
CA SER A 205 7.12 -16.59 7.71
C SER A 205 8.30 -15.71 7.33
N ASP A 206 8.48 -15.41 6.04
CA ASP A 206 9.51 -14.46 5.60
C ASP A 206 9.29 -13.07 6.20
N ILE A 207 8.03 -12.56 6.15
CA ILE A 207 7.70 -11.25 6.73
C ILE A 207 7.95 -11.24 8.25
N PHE A 208 7.53 -12.30 8.95
CA PHE A 208 7.72 -12.37 10.40
C PHE A 208 9.20 -12.39 10.78
N SER A 209 10.04 -13.17 10.07
CA SER A 209 11.49 -13.21 10.30
C SER A 209 12.13 -11.84 10.11
N LEU A 210 11.77 -11.12 9.04
CA LEU A 210 12.26 -9.76 8.80
C LEU A 210 11.92 -8.80 9.94
N VAL A 211 10.72 -8.86 10.49
CA VAL A 211 10.29 -7.99 11.59
C VAL A 211 10.96 -8.39 12.89
N ALA A 212 11.06 -9.70 13.19
CA ALA A 212 11.68 -10.19 14.42
C ALA A 212 13.19 -9.96 14.48
N ASP A 213 13.88 -10.00 13.34
CA ASP A 213 15.34 -9.78 13.28
C ASP A 213 15.72 -8.28 13.43
N ASN A 214 14.74 -7.37 13.28
CA ASN A 214 14.93 -5.91 13.38
C ASN A 214 14.24 -5.28 14.61
N SER A 215 13.86 -6.10 15.60
CA SER A 215 13.12 -5.68 16.82
C SER A 215 14.00 -5.58 18.06
#